data_24938078f32d617b3836fc04d01bfee4
#
_entry.id   24938078f32d617b3836fc04d01bfee4
#
_cell.length_a   1.000
_cell.length_b   1.000
_cell.length_c   1.000
_cell.angle_alpha   90.00
_cell.angle_beta   90.00
_cell.angle_gamma   90.00
#
_symmetry.space_group_name_H-M   'P 1'
#
loop_
_entity.id
_entity.type
_entity.pdbx_description
1 polymer ?
#
loop_
_entity_poly.entity_id
_entity_poly.type
_entity_poly.pdbx_seq_one_letter_code
_entity_poly.pdbx_strand_id
1 'polypeptide(L)'
;MDDLVERRIRYIERQKLLHKESVDVDAASQPAMGSGQPNRHGKPQLPVGQHVVRNWPVLDLGDVPDISTDEWTLEVGGLVENPVTLTWKDFLALPQAEDVSDFHCVTTWSRFDNHWKGVRFRTIAELVVPQPDVRHVLATGYDHMPGTRIPYTTNVPLARAIEEDVLLVHTWQGEPLPREHGGPVRMITPKLYAWKGAKWIHRVDFLAQDQKGFWELRGYSNTAEPWANDRYAS
;
A
#
# COMPACT_ATOMS: atom_id res chain seq x y z
N MET A 1 -13.61 19.39 16.27
CA MET A 1 -13.85 18.21 15.42
C MET A 1 -12.74 17.23 15.66
N ASP A 2 -13.08 16.03 16.06
CA ASP A 2 -12.10 14.98 16.34
C ASP A 2 -11.50 14.54 14.99
N ASP A 3 -10.20 14.77 14.79
CA ASP A 3 -9.52 14.48 13.54
C ASP A 3 -9.53 12.98 13.26
N LEU A 4 -9.78 12.59 11.99
CA LEU A 4 -9.81 11.19 11.54
C LEU A 4 -8.51 10.47 11.88
N VAL A 5 -7.37 11.14 11.75
CA VAL A 5 -6.05 10.60 12.06
C VAL A 5 -5.90 10.35 13.56
N GLU A 6 -6.31 11.30 14.42
CA GLU A 6 -6.24 11.12 15.88
C GLU A 6 -7.15 9.98 16.37
N ARG A 7 -8.37 9.86 15.81
CA ARG A 7 -9.25 8.72 16.12
C ARG A 7 -8.62 7.40 15.73
N ARG A 8 -7.93 7.36 14.59
CA ARG A 8 -7.22 6.16 14.12
C ARG A 8 -6.03 5.84 15.02
N ILE A 9 -5.25 6.82 15.46
CA ILE A 9 -4.13 6.63 16.38
C ILE A 9 -4.63 6.04 17.70
N ARG A 10 -5.67 6.61 18.32
CA ARG A 10 -6.29 6.07 19.55
C ARG A 10 -6.79 4.64 19.37
N TYR A 11 -7.36 4.33 18.20
CA TYR A 11 -7.76 2.96 17.89
C TYR A 11 -6.55 2.01 17.82
N ILE A 12 -5.47 2.40 17.15
CA ILE A 12 -4.23 1.62 17.03
C ILE A 12 -3.64 1.34 18.43
N GLU A 13 -3.51 2.36 19.27
CA GLU A 13 -2.99 2.23 20.62
C GLU A 13 -3.82 1.25 21.47
N ARG A 14 -5.14 1.36 21.40
CA ARG A 14 -6.05 0.41 22.08
C ARG A 14 -5.88 -1.03 21.55
N GLN A 15 -5.77 -1.21 20.25
CA GLN A 15 -5.59 -2.54 19.65
C GLN A 15 -4.24 -3.16 20.01
N LYS A 16 -3.17 -2.37 20.09
CA LYS A 16 -1.84 -2.82 20.54
C LYS A 16 -1.89 -3.35 21.98
N LEU A 17 -2.59 -2.67 22.88
CA LEU A 17 -2.77 -3.14 24.26
C LEU A 17 -3.51 -4.50 24.31
N LEU A 18 -4.63 -4.61 23.59
CA LEU A 18 -5.42 -5.85 23.52
C LEU A 18 -4.62 -7.01 22.90
N HIS A 19 -3.82 -6.73 21.87
CA HIS A 19 -2.98 -7.73 21.22
C HIS A 19 -1.87 -8.23 22.15
N LYS A 20 -1.25 -7.34 22.91
CA LYS A 20 -0.23 -7.70 23.92
C LYS A 20 -0.80 -8.60 25.01
N GLU A 21 -2.02 -8.31 25.48
CA GLU A 21 -2.71 -9.16 26.48
C GLU A 21 -3.06 -10.55 25.94
N SER A 22 -3.35 -10.67 24.61
CA SER A 22 -3.70 -11.97 24.00
C SER A 22 -2.48 -12.85 23.71
N VAL A 23 -1.30 -12.29 23.47
CA VAL A 23 -0.06 -13.03 23.19
C VAL A 23 0.49 -13.72 24.45
N ASP A 24 0.22 -13.18 25.64
CA ASP A 24 0.64 -13.80 26.91
C ASP A 24 -0.15 -15.07 27.28
N VAL A 25 -1.26 -15.38 26.59
CA VAL A 25 -2.17 -16.48 26.95
C VAL A 25 -1.98 -17.75 26.10
N ASP A 26 -1.37 -17.69 24.89
CA ASP A 26 -1.28 -18.86 24.01
C ASP A 26 0.01 -18.93 23.19
N ALA A 27 1.11 -19.29 23.82
CA ALA A 27 2.38 -19.57 23.11
C ALA A 27 2.40 -20.94 22.36
N ALA A 28 1.29 -21.69 22.33
CA ALA A 28 1.27 -23.08 21.87
C ALA A 28 0.46 -23.35 20.59
N SER A 29 -0.33 -22.42 20.05
CA SER A 29 -1.04 -22.61 18.78
C SER A 29 -0.49 -21.69 17.69
N GLN A 30 -0.01 -22.28 16.58
CA GLN A 30 0.23 -21.46 15.39
C GLN A 30 -1.07 -20.74 15.03
N PRO A 31 -1.06 -19.41 14.89
CA PRO A 31 -2.27 -18.69 14.53
C PRO A 31 -2.83 -19.23 13.22
N ALA A 32 -4.14 -19.45 13.17
CA ALA A 32 -4.82 -19.86 11.95
C ALA A 32 -4.50 -18.83 10.84
N MET A 33 -3.89 -19.28 9.75
CA MET A 33 -3.45 -18.40 8.65
C MET A 33 -4.61 -17.74 7.89
N GLY A 34 -5.84 -18.17 8.12
CA GLY A 34 -7.03 -17.70 7.45
C GLY A 34 -7.92 -18.85 6.99
N SER A 35 -8.83 -18.58 6.04
CA SER A 35 -9.82 -19.52 5.51
C SER A 35 -10.01 -19.38 4.00
N GLY A 36 -10.74 -20.33 3.40
CA GLY A 36 -11.02 -20.39 1.96
C GLY A 36 -10.00 -21.22 1.18
N GLN A 37 -10.20 -21.28 -0.14
CA GLN A 37 -9.31 -21.97 -1.06
C GLN A 37 -7.95 -21.24 -1.12
N PRO A 38 -6.87 -21.94 -1.47
CA PRO A 38 -5.59 -21.29 -1.68
C PRO A 38 -5.68 -20.25 -2.80
N ASN A 39 -5.18 -19.04 -2.54
CA ASN A 39 -4.99 -18.01 -3.56
C ASN A 39 -3.76 -18.34 -4.42
N ARG A 40 -3.46 -17.51 -5.42
CA ARG A 40 -2.31 -17.69 -6.32
C ARG A 40 -0.93 -17.70 -5.62
N HIS A 41 -0.87 -17.28 -4.35
CA HIS A 41 0.34 -17.29 -3.53
C HIS A 41 0.42 -18.52 -2.59
N GLY A 42 -0.51 -19.46 -2.72
CA GLY A 42 -0.60 -20.65 -1.85
C GLY A 42 -1.06 -20.35 -0.44
N LYS A 43 -1.61 -19.18 -0.18
CA LYS A 43 -2.18 -18.78 1.12
C LYS A 43 -3.70 -18.90 1.09
N PRO A 44 -4.39 -19.10 2.24
CA PRO A 44 -5.85 -19.00 2.29
C PRO A 44 -6.32 -17.68 1.67
N GLN A 45 -7.38 -17.70 0.85
CA GLN A 45 -7.86 -16.50 0.16
C GLN A 45 -8.26 -15.39 1.14
N LEU A 46 -8.91 -15.74 2.25
CA LEU A 46 -9.27 -14.81 3.31
C LEU A 46 -8.25 -14.90 4.46
N PRO A 47 -7.40 -13.89 4.68
CA PRO A 47 -6.48 -13.87 5.80
C PRO A 47 -7.20 -13.88 7.17
N VAL A 48 -6.48 -14.28 8.20
CA VAL A 48 -7.00 -14.32 9.59
C VAL A 48 -7.50 -12.94 10.03
N GLY A 49 -8.64 -12.93 10.75
CA GLY A 49 -9.24 -11.69 11.25
C GLY A 49 -9.81 -10.75 10.18
N GLN A 50 -10.05 -11.28 8.96
CA GLN A 50 -10.70 -10.54 7.87
C GLN A 50 -12.11 -11.06 7.62
N HIS A 51 -12.98 -10.20 7.07
CA HIS A 51 -14.27 -10.57 6.49
C HIS A 51 -14.38 -10.03 5.06
N VAL A 52 -15.16 -10.71 4.21
CA VAL A 52 -15.31 -10.34 2.80
C VAL A 52 -16.31 -9.19 2.65
N VAL A 53 -15.97 -8.20 1.81
CA VAL A 53 -16.88 -7.13 1.40
C VAL A 53 -17.04 -7.11 -0.12
N ARG A 54 -18.21 -6.68 -0.61
CA ARG A 54 -18.49 -6.52 -2.04
C ARG A 54 -18.17 -5.10 -2.53
N ASN A 55 -18.53 -4.10 -1.74
CA ASN A 55 -18.14 -2.73 -1.99
C ASN A 55 -16.65 -2.50 -1.70
N TRP A 56 -16.12 -1.38 -2.16
CA TRP A 56 -14.76 -0.98 -1.78
C TRP A 56 -14.86 0.20 -0.80
N PRO A 57 -14.67 -0.03 0.52
CA PRO A 57 -14.73 1.06 1.49
C PRO A 57 -13.63 2.10 1.24
N VAL A 58 -13.98 3.37 1.33
CA VAL A 58 -13.04 4.49 1.19
C VAL A 58 -12.43 4.81 2.55
N LEU A 59 -11.10 4.82 2.61
CA LEU A 59 -10.32 5.20 3.79
C LEU A 59 -9.17 6.10 3.33
N ASP A 60 -9.03 7.26 3.98
CA ASP A 60 -8.00 8.26 3.71
C ASP A 60 -7.62 9.00 5.00
N LEU A 61 -6.82 10.04 4.89
CA LEU A 61 -6.44 10.91 5.99
C LEU A 61 -7.46 12.02 6.28
N GLY A 62 -8.50 12.14 5.46
CA GLY A 62 -9.46 13.26 5.47
C GLY A 62 -9.11 14.35 4.45
N ASP A 63 -8.06 14.15 3.66
CA ASP A 63 -7.69 14.92 2.49
C ASP A 63 -7.82 14.03 1.25
N VAL A 64 -8.61 14.46 0.27
CA VAL A 64 -8.84 13.73 -0.99
C VAL A 64 -8.41 14.63 -2.14
N PRO A 65 -7.16 14.52 -2.60
CA PRO A 65 -6.60 15.35 -3.67
C PRO A 65 -7.44 15.27 -4.95
N ASP A 66 -7.57 16.40 -5.63
CA ASP A 66 -8.20 16.51 -6.95
C ASP A 66 -7.13 16.80 -7.99
N ILE A 67 -6.51 15.74 -8.49
CA ILE A 67 -5.38 15.83 -9.42
C ILE A 67 -5.85 15.37 -10.79
N SER A 68 -5.87 16.27 -11.75
CA SER A 68 -6.15 15.94 -13.14
C SER A 68 -4.99 15.15 -13.76
N THR A 69 -5.26 14.39 -14.82
CA THR A 69 -4.20 13.69 -15.57
C THR A 69 -3.21 14.65 -16.23
N ASP A 70 -3.60 15.90 -16.49
CA ASP A 70 -2.70 16.92 -17.07
C ASP A 70 -1.72 17.48 -16.04
N GLU A 71 -2.07 17.43 -14.74
CA GLU A 71 -1.24 17.90 -13.63
C GLU A 71 -0.45 16.78 -12.96
N TRP A 72 -0.91 15.53 -13.11
CA TRP A 72 -0.29 14.40 -12.45
C TRP A 72 1.13 14.15 -12.98
N THR A 73 2.06 13.96 -12.05
CA THR A 73 3.43 13.52 -12.32
C THR A 73 3.85 12.46 -11.33
N LEU A 74 4.80 11.61 -11.73
CA LEU A 74 5.50 10.68 -10.86
C LEU A 74 7.00 10.99 -10.88
N GLU A 75 7.51 11.49 -9.76
CA GLU A 75 8.94 11.65 -9.52
C GLU A 75 9.51 10.32 -9.01
N VAL A 76 10.57 9.83 -9.62
CA VAL A 76 11.29 8.64 -9.17
C VAL A 76 12.75 8.98 -8.97
N GLY A 77 13.24 8.83 -7.73
CA GLY A 77 14.57 9.27 -7.35
C GLY A 77 15.17 8.48 -6.19
N GLY A 78 16.02 9.13 -5.41
CA GLY A 78 16.83 8.50 -4.36
C GLY A 78 18.08 7.86 -4.94
N LEU A 79 18.46 6.67 -4.46
CA LEU A 79 19.65 5.94 -4.88
C LEU A 79 19.41 5.19 -6.20
N VAL A 80 19.32 5.92 -7.30
CA VAL A 80 19.13 5.41 -8.67
C VAL A 80 20.15 6.03 -9.61
N GLU A 81 20.42 5.35 -10.75
CA GLU A 81 21.31 5.89 -11.79
C GLU A 81 20.62 6.95 -12.64
N ASN A 82 19.33 6.74 -12.94
CA ASN A 82 18.56 7.55 -13.88
C ASN A 82 17.29 8.11 -13.19
N PRO A 83 17.36 9.14 -12.34
CA PRO A 83 16.16 9.75 -11.78
C PRO A 83 15.28 10.34 -12.89
N VAL A 84 13.97 10.16 -12.78
CA VAL A 84 13.00 10.60 -13.79
C VAL A 84 11.80 11.29 -13.18
N THR A 85 11.17 12.16 -13.94
CA THR A 85 9.80 12.65 -13.66
C THR A 85 8.95 12.27 -14.88
N LEU A 86 7.96 11.40 -14.64
CA LEU A 86 7.03 10.94 -15.67
C LEU A 86 5.78 11.79 -15.65
N THR A 87 5.38 12.30 -16.80
CA THR A 87 4.03 12.85 -17.02
C THR A 87 3.04 11.70 -17.20
N TRP A 88 1.74 12.01 -17.18
CA TRP A 88 0.69 11.04 -17.51
C TRP A 88 0.92 10.34 -18.84
N LYS A 89 1.32 11.12 -19.86
CA LYS A 89 1.64 10.58 -21.20
C LYS A 89 2.81 9.61 -21.16
N ASP A 90 3.89 9.95 -20.43
CA ASP A 90 5.07 9.09 -20.32
C ASP A 90 4.72 7.80 -19.57
N PHE A 91 3.93 7.90 -18.50
CA PHE A 91 3.45 6.76 -17.71
C PHE A 91 2.61 5.79 -18.55
N LEU A 92 1.69 6.32 -19.37
CA LEU A 92 0.87 5.48 -20.27
C LEU A 92 1.68 4.86 -21.43
N ALA A 93 2.82 5.43 -21.79
CA ALA A 93 3.71 4.89 -22.82
C ALA A 93 4.58 3.72 -22.31
N LEU A 94 4.69 3.53 -20.99
CA LEU A 94 5.37 2.37 -20.40
C LEU A 94 4.60 1.07 -20.67
N PRO A 95 5.27 -0.11 -20.60
CA PRO A 95 4.60 -1.40 -20.71
C PRO A 95 3.46 -1.52 -19.68
N GLN A 96 2.25 -1.63 -20.18
CA GLN A 96 1.05 -1.80 -19.36
C GLN A 96 0.82 -3.26 -19.01
N ALA A 97 0.35 -3.51 -17.79
CA ALA A 97 0.04 -4.84 -17.28
C ALA A 97 -1.36 -4.87 -16.65
N GLU A 98 -1.99 -6.03 -16.73
CA GLU A 98 -3.23 -6.33 -16.01
C GLU A 98 -2.93 -7.34 -14.91
N ASP A 99 -3.69 -7.25 -13.82
CA ASP A 99 -3.60 -8.15 -12.69
C ASP A 99 -4.97 -8.34 -12.04
N VAL A 100 -5.24 -9.54 -11.55
CA VAL A 100 -6.41 -9.82 -10.72
C VAL A 100 -5.93 -10.25 -9.37
N SER A 101 -6.22 -9.45 -8.34
CA SER A 101 -5.76 -9.72 -6.98
C SER A 101 -6.73 -9.27 -5.91
N ASP A 102 -6.55 -9.85 -4.73
CA ASP A 102 -7.32 -9.51 -3.55
C ASP A 102 -6.72 -8.30 -2.85
N PHE A 103 -7.57 -7.56 -2.15
CA PHE A 103 -7.20 -6.34 -1.44
C PHE A 103 -7.56 -6.50 0.04
N HIS A 104 -6.56 -6.41 0.94
CA HIS A 104 -6.70 -6.67 2.36
C HIS A 104 -6.48 -5.39 3.17
N CYS A 105 -7.52 -4.89 3.82
CA CYS A 105 -7.41 -3.70 4.65
C CYS A 105 -7.12 -4.06 6.11
N VAL A 106 -6.24 -3.30 6.76
CA VAL A 106 -5.95 -3.44 8.20
C VAL A 106 -7.20 -3.31 9.08
N THR A 107 -8.25 -2.64 8.60
CA THR A 107 -9.53 -2.48 9.31
C THR A 107 -10.46 -3.67 9.16
N THR A 108 -9.88 -4.87 8.96
CA THR A 108 -10.53 -6.18 9.05
C THR A 108 -11.39 -6.61 7.86
N TRP A 109 -11.34 -5.94 6.72
CA TRP A 109 -12.07 -6.37 5.53
C TRP A 109 -11.14 -6.71 4.36
N SER A 110 -11.61 -7.63 3.52
CA SER A 110 -10.97 -8.00 2.25
C SER A 110 -11.97 -7.90 1.12
N ARG A 111 -11.51 -7.42 -0.02
CA ARG A 111 -12.25 -7.43 -1.27
C ARG A 111 -11.51 -8.29 -2.28
N PHE A 112 -12.20 -9.29 -2.84
CA PHE A 112 -11.62 -10.25 -3.77
C PHE A 112 -11.77 -9.80 -5.23
N ASP A 113 -10.97 -10.42 -6.10
CA ASP A 113 -11.07 -10.33 -7.56
C ASP A 113 -11.09 -8.87 -8.07
N ASN A 114 -10.15 -8.07 -7.60
CA ASN A 114 -9.97 -6.73 -8.15
C ASN A 114 -9.19 -6.82 -9.46
N HIS A 115 -9.81 -6.39 -10.55
CA HIS A 115 -9.17 -6.29 -11.85
C HIS A 115 -8.47 -4.94 -11.95
N TRP A 116 -7.15 -4.98 -12.03
CA TRP A 116 -6.27 -3.82 -12.10
C TRP A 116 -5.63 -3.70 -13.47
N LYS A 117 -5.41 -2.44 -13.91
CA LYS A 117 -4.52 -2.15 -15.03
C LYS A 117 -3.60 -0.99 -14.66
N GLY A 118 -2.33 -1.12 -15.05
CA GLY A 118 -1.30 -0.12 -14.76
C GLY A 118 0.09 -0.57 -15.20
N VAL A 119 1.10 0.01 -14.59
CA VAL A 119 2.51 -0.29 -14.83
C VAL A 119 3.05 -1.12 -13.67
N ARG A 120 3.75 -2.24 -13.94
CA ARG A 120 4.43 -3.00 -12.88
C ARG A 120 5.47 -2.12 -12.21
N PHE A 121 5.56 -2.19 -10.90
CA PHE A 121 6.58 -1.43 -10.17
C PHE A 121 8.00 -1.82 -10.62
N ARG A 122 8.22 -3.09 -10.97
CA ARG A 122 9.47 -3.57 -11.56
C ARG A 122 9.88 -2.79 -12.81
N THR A 123 8.94 -2.44 -13.70
CA THR A 123 9.22 -1.64 -14.90
C THR A 123 9.74 -0.26 -14.53
N ILE A 124 9.21 0.36 -13.47
CA ILE A 124 9.75 1.64 -12.96
C ILE A 124 11.17 1.44 -12.40
N ALA A 125 11.41 0.37 -11.64
CA ALA A 125 12.74 0.08 -11.11
C ALA A 125 13.76 -0.17 -12.22
N GLU A 126 13.40 -0.92 -13.27
CA GLU A 126 14.25 -1.17 -14.45
C GLU A 126 14.58 0.12 -15.21
N LEU A 127 13.62 1.05 -15.30
CA LEU A 127 13.82 2.35 -15.95
C LEU A 127 14.87 3.21 -15.23
N VAL A 128 14.81 3.26 -13.89
CA VAL A 128 15.66 4.16 -13.09
C VAL A 128 16.97 3.53 -12.63
N VAL A 129 17.10 2.21 -12.72
CA VAL A 129 18.30 1.41 -12.36
C VAL A 129 18.74 1.68 -10.90
N PRO A 130 18.13 1.00 -9.90
CA PRO A 130 18.52 1.18 -8.50
C PRO A 130 19.99 0.79 -8.25
N GLN A 131 20.68 1.58 -7.45
CA GLN A 131 22.06 1.28 -7.04
C GLN A 131 22.13 0.00 -6.21
N PRO A 132 23.30 -0.70 -6.16
CA PRO A 132 23.41 -2.04 -5.53
C PRO A 132 23.10 -2.08 -4.03
N ASP A 133 23.19 -0.98 -3.33
CA ASP A 133 22.93 -0.87 -1.88
C ASP A 133 21.46 -0.54 -1.55
N VAL A 134 20.61 -0.30 -2.53
CA VAL A 134 19.16 -0.09 -2.30
C VAL A 134 18.51 -1.33 -1.69
N ARG A 135 17.74 -1.13 -0.63
CA ARG A 135 16.99 -2.18 0.07
C ARG A 135 15.51 -1.87 0.21
N HIS A 136 15.11 -0.62 0.14
CA HIS A 136 13.74 -0.17 0.38
C HIS A 136 13.31 0.87 -0.65
N VAL A 137 12.01 1.05 -0.77
CA VAL A 137 11.39 2.16 -1.46
C VAL A 137 10.46 2.89 -0.50
N LEU A 138 10.37 4.21 -0.64
CA LEU A 138 9.40 5.05 0.04
C LEU A 138 8.46 5.64 -1.01
N ALA A 139 7.19 5.31 -0.93
CA ALA A 139 6.14 5.84 -1.78
C ALA A 139 5.45 7.02 -1.08
N THR A 140 5.23 8.12 -1.80
CA THR A 140 4.59 9.35 -1.28
C THR A 140 3.36 9.69 -2.11
N GLY A 141 2.24 9.96 -1.44
CA GLY A 141 1.00 10.45 -2.04
C GLY A 141 0.92 11.97 -2.12
N TYR A 142 0.01 12.50 -2.95
CA TYR A 142 -0.36 13.91 -2.96
C TYR A 142 -1.16 14.32 -1.72
N ASP A 143 -1.75 13.36 -0.99
CA ASP A 143 -2.53 13.61 0.22
C ASP A 143 -1.67 13.96 1.42
N HIS A 144 -2.22 14.80 2.31
CA HIS A 144 -1.55 15.28 3.51
C HIS A 144 -2.42 15.07 4.75
N MET A 145 -1.79 14.99 5.90
CA MET A 145 -2.52 15.07 7.17
C MET A 145 -3.22 16.44 7.23
N PRO A 146 -4.55 16.49 7.43
CA PRO A 146 -5.32 17.73 7.42
C PRO A 146 -4.74 18.84 8.30
N GLY A 147 -4.66 20.05 7.76
CA GLY A 147 -4.09 21.20 8.45
C GLY A 147 -2.56 21.21 8.59
N THR A 148 -1.87 20.25 7.96
CA THR A 148 -0.40 20.15 7.97
C THR A 148 0.17 20.03 6.57
N ARG A 149 1.51 20.01 6.47
CA ARG A 149 2.24 19.65 5.25
C ARG A 149 2.86 18.25 5.31
N ILE A 150 2.41 17.41 6.26
CA ILE A 150 2.91 16.04 6.42
C ILE A 150 2.24 15.16 5.37
N PRO A 151 2.95 14.68 4.33
CA PRO A 151 2.35 13.87 3.28
C PRO A 151 2.08 12.45 3.79
N TYR A 152 1.18 11.75 3.11
CA TYR A 152 1.11 10.31 3.25
C TYR A 152 2.37 9.68 2.66
N THR A 153 3.03 8.83 3.43
CA THR A 153 4.16 8.02 2.98
C THR A 153 4.00 6.59 3.44
N THR A 154 4.56 5.65 2.70
CA THR A 154 4.69 4.26 3.13
C THR A 154 5.93 3.62 2.52
N ASN A 155 6.58 2.75 3.29
CA ASN A 155 7.78 2.05 2.89
C ASN A 155 7.47 0.61 2.48
N VAL A 156 8.25 0.08 1.53
CA VAL A 156 8.19 -1.32 1.12
C VAL A 156 9.62 -1.82 0.88
N PRO A 157 10.03 -3.02 1.33
CA PRO A 157 11.29 -3.62 0.92
C PRO A 157 11.37 -3.73 -0.61
N LEU A 158 12.51 -3.38 -1.22
CA LEU A 158 12.68 -3.42 -2.67
C LEU A 158 12.32 -4.79 -3.27
N ALA A 159 12.77 -5.87 -2.61
CA ALA A 159 12.47 -7.24 -3.06
C ALA A 159 10.94 -7.52 -3.14
N ARG A 160 10.15 -6.91 -2.25
CA ARG A 160 8.68 -7.00 -2.28
C ARG A 160 8.08 -6.06 -3.34
N ALA A 161 8.61 -4.85 -3.47
CA ALA A 161 8.10 -3.86 -4.40
C ALA A 161 8.22 -4.30 -5.88
N ILE A 162 9.26 -5.05 -6.21
CA ILE A 162 9.50 -5.57 -7.58
C ILE A 162 8.82 -6.91 -7.88
N GLU A 163 7.97 -7.44 -6.99
CA GLU A 163 7.18 -8.65 -7.27
C GLU A 163 6.16 -8.41 -8.39
N GLU A 164 5.78 -9.50 -9.07
CA GLU A 164 4.94 -9.46 -10.27
C GLU A 164 3.57 -8.81 -10.07
N ASP A 165 3.04 -8.88 -8.85
CA ASP A 165 1.71 -8.40 -8.45
C ASP A 165 1.70 -6.97 -7.89
N VAL A 166 2.87 -6.31 -7.82
CA VAL A 166 2.95 -4.91 -7.38
C VAL A 166 2.90 -3.97 -8.58
N LEU A 167 1.84 -3.18 -8.66
CA LEU A 167 1.57 -2.26 -9.76
C LEU A 167 1.32 -0.84 -9.28
N LEU A 168 1.63 0.11 -10.14
CA LEU A 168 1.08 1.47 -10.14
C LEU A 168 -0.14 1.45 -11.06
N VAL A 169 -1.34 1.45 -10.48
CA VAL A 169 -2.59 1.23 -11.23
C VAL A 169 -3.34 2.52 -11.48
N HIS A 170 -3.90 2.66 -12.68
CA HIS A 170 -4.74 3.78 -13.10
C HIS A 170 -6.16 3.34 -13.50
N THR A 171 -6.41 2.02 -13.55
CA THR A 171 -7.71 1.44 -13.91
C THR A 171 -8.09 0.37 -12.90
N TRP A 172 -9.35 0.34 -12.51
CA TRP A 172 -9.97 -0.67 -11.66
C TRP A 172 -11.30 -1.13 -12.26
N GLN A 173 -11.52 -2.45 -12.38
CA GLN A 173 -12.72 -3.07 -12.95
C GLN A 173 -13.04 -2.58 -14.39
N GLY A 174 -12.01 -2.27 -15.18
CA GLY A 174 -12.16 -1.77 -16.55
C GLY A 174 -12.38 -0.26 -16.69
N GLU A 175 -12.62 0.45 -15.58
CA GLU A 175 -12.89 1.89 -15.55
C GLU A 175 -11.70 2.68 -14.99
N PRO A 176 -11.56 3.97 -15.28
CA PRO A 176 -10.56 4.82 -14.64
C PRO A 176 -10.64 4.70 -13.11
N LEU A 177 -9.49 4.67 -12.46
CA LEU A 177 -9.44 4.54 -11.01
C LEU A 177 -10.16 5.73 -10.33
N PRO A 178 -11.19 5.48 -9.50
CA PRO A 178 -11.94 6.55 -8.84
C PRO A 178 -11.03 7.43 -7.98
N ARG A 179 -11.32 8.73 -7.96
CA ARG A 179 -10.56 9.73 -7.21
C ARG A 179 -10.40 9.34 -5.74
N GLU A 180 -11.48 8.97 -5.06
CA GLU A 180 -11.48 8.59 -3.64
C GLU A 180 -10.67 7.32 -3.34
N HIS A 181 -10.41 6.51 -4.35
CA HIS A 181 -9.55 5.32 -4.26
C HIS A 181 -8.10 5.55 -4.68
N GLY A 182 -7.72 6.80 -4.95
CA GLY A 182 -6.35 7.18 -5.23
C GLY A 182 -6.07 7.50 -6.70
N GLY A 183 -7.12 7.74 -7.51
CA GLY A 183 -6.93 8.20 -8.89
C GLY A 183 -6.24 9.56 -8.98
N PRO A 184 -5.46 9.83 -10.08
CA PRO A 184 -5.35 8.99 -11.27
C PRO A 184 -4.46 7.75 -11.12
N VAL A 185 -3.51 7.70 -10.17
CA VAL A 185 -2.64 6.53 -9.96
C VAL A 185 -2.48 6.21 -8.48
N ARG A 186 -2.55 4.93 -8.15
CA ARG A 186 -2.16 4.40 -6.83
C ARG A 186 -1.22 3.22 -6.96
N MET A 187 -0.48 2.93 -5.91
CA MET A 187 0.25 1.68 -5.76
C MET A 187 -0.66 0.61 -5.15
N ILE A 188 -0.56 -0.63 -5.64
CA ILE A 188 -1.14 -1.82 -5.01
C ILE A 188 -0.04 -2.80 -4.62
N THR A 189 -0.24 -3.46 -3.47
CA THR A 189 0.69 -4.44 -2.89
C THR A 189 -0.11 -5.63 -2.36
N PRO A 190 -0.61 -6.55 -3.21
CA PRO A 190 -1.63 -7.55 -2.85
C PRO A 190 -1.25 -8.47 -1.69
N LYS A 191 0.03 -8.75 -1.50
CA LYS A 191 0.53 -9.58 -0.39
C LYS A 191 0.68 -8.84 0.94
N LEU A 192 0.41 -7.54 0.96
CA LEU A 192 0.51 -6.71 2.16
C LEU A 192 -0.85 -6.08 2.49
N TYR A 193 -1.02 -5.67 3.74
CA TYR A 193 -2.16 -4.83 4.04
C TYR A 193 -2.12 -3.53 3.22
N ALA A 194 -3.29 -3.09 2.79
CA ALA A 194 -3.49 -2.07 1.77
C ALA A 194 -2.91 -0.67 2.07
N TRP A 195 -2.57 -0.35 3.33
CA TRP A 195 -1.89 0.92 3.62
C TRP A 195 -0.46 0.97 3.05
N LYS A 196 0.15 -0.18 2.71
CA LYS A 196 1.44 -0.25 2.00
C LYS A 196 1.35 0.17 0.53
N GLY A 197 0.15 0.39 0.02
CA GLY A 197 -0.12 0.90 -1.32
C GLY A 197 -0.57 2.36 -1.28
N ALA A 198 0.35 3.31 -1.46
CA ALA A 198 0.04 4.74 -1.46
C ALA A 198 -1.02 5.09 -2.52
N LYS A 199 -2.07 5.82 -2.12
CA LYS A 199 -3.04 6.46 -3.00
C LYS A 199 -2.45 7.75 -3.57
N TRP A 200 -2.99 8.23 -4.69
CA TRP A 200 -2.56 9.50 -5.31
C TRP A 200 -1.03 9.62 -5.38
N ILE A 201 -0.35 8.53 -5.77
CA ILE A 201 1.10 8.48 -5.75
C ILE A 201 1.72 9.49 -6.70
N HIS A 202 2.71 10.26 -6.19
CA HIS A 202 3.44 11.23 -6.99
C HIS A 202 4.97 11.12 -6.86
N ARG A 203 5.46 10.37 -5.86
CA ARG A 203 6.90 10.23 -5.67
C ARG A 203 7.27 8.84 -5.15
N VAL A 204 8.40 8.33 -5.63
CA VAL A 204 9.04 7.11 -5.15
C VAL A 204 10.53 7.39 -4.94
N ASP A 205 11.03 7.17 -3.73
CA ASP A 205 12.45 7.24 -3.40
C ASP A 205 13.02 5.84 -3.14
N PHE A 206 14.14 5.52 -3.78
CA PHE A 206 14.90 4.29 -3.56
C PHE A 206 15.95 4.53 -2.47
N LEU A 207 15.95 3.71 -1.41
CA LEU A 207 16.68 3.95 -0.17
C LEU A 207 17.55 2.73 0.20
N ALA A 208 18.74 2.98 0.75
CA ALA A 208 19.58 1.93 1.33
C ALA A 208 19.05 1.46 2.70
N GLN A 209 18.50 2.38 3.48
CA GLN A 209 17.96 2.10 4.80
C GLN A 209 16.44 2.25 4.81
N ASP A 210 15.80 1.49 5.70
CA ASP A 210 14.37 1.57 5.91
C ASP A 210 13.97 2.91 6.53
N GLN A 211 12.98 3.55 5.92
CA GLN A 211 12.36 4.77 6.43
C GLN A 211 10.88 4.52 6.62
N LYS A 212 10.45 4.41 7.87
CA LYS A 212 9.04 4.20 8.22
C LYS A 212 8.16 5.31 7.65
N GLY A 213 7.03 4.91 7.07
CA GLY A 213 6.04 5.82 6.53
C GLY A 213 5.04 6.33 7.57
N PHE A 214 3.98 6.98 7.09
CA PHE A 214 3.00 7.69 7.91
C PHE A 214 2.36 6.81 9.00
N TRP A 215 1.83 5.65 8.64
CA TRP A 215 1.14 4.76 9.58
C TRP A 215 2.11 3.89 10.38
N GLU A 216 3.26 3.51 9.81
CA GLU A 216 4.32 2.77 10.51
C GLU A 216 4.88 3.57 11.69
N LEU A 217 5.04 4.89 11.53
CA LEU A 217 5.43 5.80 12.62
C LEU A 217 4.34 5.95 13.69
N ARG A 218 3.08 5.61 13.35
CA ARG A 218 1.91 5.76 14.24
C ARG A 218 1.42 4.43 14.81
N GLY A 219 2.21 3.37 14.67
CA GLY A 219 1.99 2.11 15.36
C GLY A 219 1.41 0.97 14.54
N TYR A 220 1.25 1.12 13.21
CA TYR A 220 1.06 -0.05 12.36
C TYR A 220 2.38 -0.79 12.16
N SER A 221 2.27 -2.09 11.83
CA SER A 221 3.42 -2.94 11.56
C SER A 221 4.26 -2.41 10.39
N ASN A 222 5.54 -2.64 10.43
CA ASN A 222 6.44 -2.30 9.34
C ASN A 222 6.39 -3.32 8.19
N THR A 223 6.07 -4.58 8.48
CA THR A 223 6.00 -5.69 7.53
C THR A 223 4.62 -5.91 6.93
N ALA A 224 3.54 -5.65 7.68
CA ALA A 224 2.17 -5.58 7.19
C ALA A 224 1.63 -6.87 6.53
N GLU A 225 2.01 -8.05 7.01
CA GLU A 225 1.64 -9.36 6.45
C GLU A 225 0.21 -9.78 6.88
N PRO A 226 -0.80 -9.86 5.97
CA PRO A 226 -2.18 -10.16 6.33
C PRO A 226 -2.35 -11.56 6.94
N TRP A 227 -1.65 -12.56 6.42
CA TRP A 227 -1.76 -13.95 6.87
C TRP A 227 -1.05 -14.23 8.19
N ALA A 228 -0.14 -13.34 8.60
CA ALA A 228 0.44 -13.34 9.94
C ALA A 228 -0.35 -12.49 10.94
N ASN A 229 -1.49 -11.90 10.53
CA ASN A 229 -2.25 -10.91 11.29
C ASN A 229 -1.40 -9.72 11.78
N ASP A 230 -0.39 -9.37 10.99
CA ASP A 230 0.65 -8.41 11.34
C ASP A 230 0.17 -6.97 11.10
N ARG A 231 -0.69 -6.48 12.00
CA ARG A 231 -1.36 -5.17 11.89
C ARG A 231 -0.60 -4.07 12.62
N TYR A 232 -0.03 -4.38 13.79
CA TYR A 232 0.48 -3.39 14.72
C TYR A 232 1.96 -3.64 15.03
N ALA A 233 2.70 -2.56 15.23
CA ALA A 233 4.08 -2.66 15.71
C ALA A 233 4.11 -3.26 17.11
N SER A 234 5.00 -4.24 17.31
CA SER A 234 5.33 -4.84 18.61
C SER A 234 6.05 -3.85 19.52
#